data_5a7ac9c76f55a2f88829947cfa761f78
#
_entry.id   5a7ac9c76f55a2f88829947cfa761f78
#
_cell.length_a   1.000
_cell.length_b   1.000
_cell.length_c   1.000
_cell.angle_alpha   90.00
_cell.angle_beta   90.00
_cell.angle_gamma   90.00
#
_symmetry.space_group_name_H-M   'P 1'
#
loop_
_entity.id
_entity.type
_entity.pdbx_description
1 polymer ?
#
loop_
_entity_poly.entity_id
_entity_poly.type
_entity_poly.pdbx_seq_one_letter_code
_entity_poly.pdbx_strand_id
1 'polypeptide(L)'
;MNDLSPVRITANGRDYARPKVPAIAICLDGCEPAYLDAAIDAGLMPTLKRIKQSGTVRMAHSVIPSFTNPNNLSIATGRPPSVHGICGNFLYDPESGEEVMMNDVKFLRAPTVFQACFDAGLRVAIVTAKDKLRALLGKGLSFGDGAMSDNGRAICFSAEKSDTTSIAEHGIDNASDYFGLPV
;
A
#
# COMPACT_ATOMS: atom_id res chain seq x y z
N MET A 1 9.69 -33.56 16.30
CA MET A 1 10.24 -33.03 15.03
C MET A 1 9.51 -31.76 14.74
N ASN A 2 10.14 -30.60 15.04
CA ASN A 2 9.55 -29.32 14.67
C ASN A 2 9.69 -29.17 13.17
N ASP A 3 8.57 -29.13 12.46
CA ASP A 3 8.54 -28.81 11.04
C ASP A 3 9.08 -27.38 10.85
N LEU A 4 10.34 -27.29 10.40
CA LEU A 4 11.03 -26.02 10.10
C LEU A 4 10.71 -25.54 8.68
N SER A 5 9.64 -26.02 8.06
CA SER A 5 9.17 -25.48 6.78
C SER A 5 8.96 -23.97 6.93
N PRO A 6 9.53 -23.16 6.03
CA PRO A 6 9.36 -21.71 6.11
C PRO A 6 7.85 -21.40 6.04
N VAL A 7 7.33 -20.73 7.06
CA VAL A 7 5.92 -20.32 7.07
C VAL A 7 5.68 -19.47 5.81
N ARG A 8 4.84 -19.98 4.93
CA ARG A 8 4.44 -19.30 3.69
C ARG A 8 3.18 -18.49 3.95
N ILE A 9 3.10 -17.36 3.31
CA ILE A 9 1.92 -16.49 3.30
C ILE A 9 1.34 -16.58 1.90
N THR A 10 0.14 -17.09 1.78
CA THR A 10 -0.51 -17.24 0.46
C THR A 10 -1.52 -16.11 0.23
N ALA A 11 -1.38 -15.41 -0.87
CA ALA A 11 -2.35 -14.41 -1.33
C ALA A 11 -2.61 -14.59 -2.83
N ASN A 12 -3.86 -14.68 -3.22
CA ASN A 12 -4.30 -14.75 -4.61
C ASN A 12 -3.58 -15.82 -5.44
N GLY A 13 -3.34 -17.00 -4.87
CA GLY A 13 -2.64 -18.11 -5.54
C GLY A 13 -1.14 -17.87 -5.75
N ARG A 14 -0.52 -17.00 -4.94
CA ARG A 14 0.93 -16.81 -4.86
C ARG A 14 1.39 -17.01 -3.43
N ASP A 15 2.53 -17.68 -3.30
CA ASP A 15 3.18 -17.91 -2.01
C ASP A 15 4.31 -16.92 -1.80
N TYR A 16 4.32 -16.30 -0.64
CA TYR A 16 5.33 -15.38 -0.18
C TYR A 16 6.07 -15.97 1.01
N ALA A 17 7.37 -15.79 1.07
CA ALA A 17 8.14 -16.14 2.25
C ALA A 17 7.80 -15.18 3.39
N ARG A 18 7.59 -15.72 4.60
CA ARG A 18 7.42 -14.87 5.78
C ARG A 18 8.68 -14.03 6.00
N PRO A 19 8.58 -12.70 6.11
CA PRO A 19 9.72 -11.85 6.41
C PRO A 19 10.37 -12.23 7.74
N LYS A 20 11.68 -12.37 7.78
CA LYS A 20 12.46 -12.61 9.00
C LYS A 20 12.84 -11.31 9.71
N VAL A 21 12.82 -10.21 8.98
CA VAL A 21 13.10 -8.85 9.44
C VAL A 21 12.02 -7.92 8.89
N PRO A 22 11.84 -6.71 9.45
CA PRO A 22 10.90 -5.75 8.89
C PRO A 22 11.14 -5.49 7.41
N ALA A 23 10.08 -5.57 6.59
CA ALA A 23 10.10 -5.24 5.18
C ALA A 23 9.34 -3.93 4.97
N ILE A 24 9.91 -3.01 4.20
CA ILE A 24 9.31 -1.71 3.89
C ILE A 24 9.13 -1.64 2.37
N ALA A 25 7.92 -1.34 1.92
CA ALA A 25 7.61 -1.02 0.54
C ALA A 25 7.23 0.46 0.43
N ILE A 26 7.92 1.20 -0.42
CA ILE A 26 7.65 2.62 -0.66
C ILE A 26 7.23 2.77 -2.11
N CYS A 27 6.01 3.26 -2.33
CA CYS A 27 5.50 3.61 -3.65
C CYS A 27 5.57 5.13 -3.82
N LEU A 28 6.31 5.57 -4.82
CA LEU A 28 6.40 6.98 -5.20
C LEU A 28 5.62 7.16 -6.50
N ASP A 29 4.35 7.54 -6.37
CA ASP A 29 3.46 7.77 -7.51
C ASP A 29 3.95 8.95 -8.36
N GLY A 30 3.93 8.79 -9.70
CA GLY A 30 4.42 9.80 -10.63
C GLY A 30 5.95 10.01 -10.65
N CYS A 31 6.71 9.16 -9.98
CA CYS A 31 8.16 9.28 -9.92
C CYS A 31 8.82 8.50 -11.06
N GLU A 32 9.42 9.20 -12.01
CA GLU A 32 10.20 8.59 -13.07
C GLU A 32 11.66 8.32 -12.65
N PRO A 33 12.30 7.28 -13.23
CA PRO A 33 13.70 6.99 -12.96
C PRO A 33 14.64 8.18 -13.16
N ALA A 34 14.37 9.02 -14.18
CA ALA A 34 15.17 10.20 -14.47
C ALA A 34 15.19 11.22 -13.32
N TYR A 35 14.08 11.36 -12.56
CA TYR A 35 14.03 12.25 -11.40
C TYR A 35 14.93 11.74 -10.28
N LEU A 36 14.92 10.41 -10.06
CA LEU A 36 15.76 9.78 -9.05
C LEU A 36 17.24 9.88 -9.43
N ASP A 37 17.58 9.68 -10.68
CA ASP A 37 18.95 9.75 -11.17
C ASP A 37 19.48 11.18 -11.05
N ALA A 38 18.73 12.19 -11.46
CA ALA A 38 19.10 13.60 -11.31
C ALA A 38 19.30 13.99 -9.84
N ALA A 39 18.44 13.53 -8.93
CA ALA A 39 18.58 13.82 -7.51
C ALA A 39 19.77 13.11 -6.86
N ILE A 40 20.09 11.88 -7.32
CA ILE A 40 21.28 11.14 -6.88
C ILE A 40 22.55 11.84 -7.35
N ASP A 41 22.61 12.29 -8.61
CA ASP A 41 23.74 12.97 -9.19
C ASP A 41 23.99 14.34 -8.53
N ALA A 42 22.91 15.03 -8.14
CA ALA A 42 22.99 16.25 -7.36
C ALA A 42 23.36 16.03 -5.87
N GLY A 43 23.55 14.78 -5.43
CA GLY A 43 23.89 14.44 -4.04
C GLY A 43 22.73 14.54 -3.05
N LEU A 44 21.50 14.76 -3.52
CA LEU A 44 20.31 14.96 -2.67
C LEU A 44 19.76 13.65 -2.10
N MET A 45 20.09 12.49 -2.70
CA MET A 45 19.58 11.17 -2.31
C MET A 45 20.71 10.16 -2.04
N PRO A 46 21.58 10.39 -1.04
CA PRO A 46 22.73 9.52 -0.77
C PRO A 46 22.30 8.11 -0.34
N THR A 47 21.20 7.98 0.39
CA THR A 47 20.67 6.68 0.80
C THR A 47 20.15 5.88 -0.39
N LEU A 48 19.41 6.50 -1.30
CA LEU A 48 18.92 5.83 -2.50
C LEU A 48 20.08 5.42 -3.42
N LYS A 49 21.11 6.27 -3.55
CA LYS A 49 22.36 5.92 -4.25
C LYS A 49 22.96 4.62 -3.71
N ARG A 50 23.09 4.52 -2.38
CA ARG A 50 23.61 3.32 -1.72
C ARG A 50 22.73 2.09 -1.98
N ILE A 51 21.39 2.25 -1.91
CA ILE A 51 20.44 1.17 -2.20
C ILE A 51 20.58 0.69 -3.64
N LYS A 52 20.69 1.60 -4.62
CA LYS A 52 20.92 1.24 -6.03
C LYS A 52 22.24 0.48 -6.24
N GLN A 53 23.28 0.82 -5.48
CA GLN A 53 24.60 0.16 -5.57
C GLN A 53 24.65 -1.23 -4.95
N SER A 54 23.93 -1.45 -3.84
CA SER A 54 23.95 -2.70 -3.07
C SER A 54 22.75 -3.61 -3.33
N GLY A 55 21.69 -3.08 -3.94
CA GLY A 55 20.44 -3.78 -4.21
C GLY A 55 20.25 -4.14 -5.68
N THR A 56 18.99 -4.29 -6.07
CA THR A 56 18.60 -4.61 -7.44
C THR A 56 17.64 -3.57 -7.98
N VAL A 57 17.89 -3.08 -9.18
CA VAL A 57 16.98 -2.20 -9.93
C VAL A 57 16.35 -2.97 -11.08
N ARG A 58 15.05 -2.91 -11.22
CA ARG A 58 14.29 -3.55 -12.29
C ARG A 58 13.29 -2.56 -12.87
N MET A 59 13.22 -2.49 -14.19
CA MET A 59 12.14 -1.80 -14.89
C MET A 59 10.93 -2.74 -14.99
N ALA A 60 9.74 -2.17 -14.81
CA ALA A 60 8.48 -2.88 -14.96
C ALA A 60 7.49 -1.96 -15.69
N HIS A 61 6.55 -2.58 -16.40
CA HIS A 61 5.45 -1.85 -17.02
C HIS A 61 4.30 -1.66 -16.01
N SER A 62 3.67 -0.50 -16.04
CA SER A 62 2.41 -0.27 -15.33
C SER A 62 1.27 -1.06 -15.99
N VAL A 63 0.15 -1.19 -15.28
CA VAL A 63 -1.08 -1.67 -15.91
C VAL A 63 -1.63 -0.61 -16.88
N ILE A 64 -2.45 -1.03 -17.83
CA ILE A 64 -3.10 -0.13 -18.80
C ILE A 64 -4.61 -0.17 -18.51
N PRO A 65 -5.24 1.00 -18.27
CA PRO A 65 -4.67 2.36 -18.17
C PRO A 65 -3.81 2.56 -16.91
N SER A 66 -2.81 3.46 -17.05
CA SER A 66 -1.83 3.73 -16.00
C SER A 66 -2.35 4.73 -14.96
N PHE A 67 -3.36 4.34 -14.19
CA PHE A 67 -3.90 5.13 -13.08
C PHE A 67 -3.35 4.69 -11.73
N THR A 68 -3.40 5.58 -10.74
CA THR A 68 -2.90 5.37 -9.38
C THR A 68 -3.49 4.12 -8.72
N ASN A 69 -4.82 4.02 -8.64
CA ASN A 69 -5.46 2.91 -7.93
C ASN A 69 -5.22 1.54 -8.59
N PRO A 70 -5.41 1.35 -9.92
CA PRO A 70 -5.09 0.09 -10.57
C PRO A 70 -3.66 -0.39 -10.34
N ASN A 71 -2.67 0.51 -10.40
CA ASN A 71 -1.27 0.15 -10.16
C ASN A 71 -0.99 -0.18 -8.71
N ASN A 72 -1.41 0.67 -7.76
CA ASN A 72 -1.22 0.41 -6.34
C ASN A 72 -1.89 -0.89 -5.90
N LEU A 73 -3.11 -1.17 -6.38
CA LEU A 73 -3.80 -2.43 -6.05
C LEU A 73 -3.16 -3.63 -6.74
N SER A 74 -2.57 -3.47 -7.93
CA SER A 74 -1.80 -4.53 -8.56
C SER A 74 -0.55 -4.89 -7.75
N ILE A 75 0.13 -3.91 -7.18
CA ILE A 75 1.26 -4.11 -6.25
C ILE A 75 0.75 -4.78 -4.97
N ALA A 76 -0.29 -4.22 -4.33
CA ALA A 76 -0.80 -4.66 -3.03
C ALA A 76 -1.46 -6.04 -3.07
N THR A 77 -2.00 -6.48 -4.21
CA THR A 77 -2.62 -7.81 -4.37
C THR A 77 -1.71 -8.81 -5.04
N GLY A 78 -0.63 -8.37 -5.68
CA GLY A 78 0.24 -9.19 -6.53
C GLY A 78 -0.48 -9.70 -7.79
N ARG A 79 -1.59 -9.07 -8.20
CA ARG A 79 -2.43 -9.49 -9.33
C ARG A 79 -2.86 -8.30 -10.20
N PRO A 80 -3.16 -8.55 -11.48
CA PRO A 80 -3.63 -7.51 -12.40
C PRO A 80 -5.09 -7.10 -12.12
N PRO A 81 -5.56 -5.97 -12.70
CA PRO A 81 -6.93 -5.48 -12.59
C PRO A 81 -8.01 -6.51 -12.91
N SER A 82 -7.77 -7.41 -13.85
CA SER A 82 -8.70 -8.49 -14.19
C SER A 82 -9.01 -9.42 -13.01
N VAL A 83 -8.12 -9.50 -12.02
CA VAL A 83 -8.29 -10.30 -10.80
C VAL A 83 -8.80 -9.43 -9.66
N HIS A 84 -8.14 -8.30 -9.37
CA HIS A 84 -8.51 -7.50 -8.20
C HIS A 84 -9.68 -6.53 -8.44
N GLY A 85 -10.09 -6.31 -9.68
CA GLY A 85 -11.31 -5.57 -10.01
C GLY A 85 -11.16 -4.07 -10.20
N ILE A 86 -10.15 -3.45 -9.65
CA ILE A 86 -9.91 -2.00 -9.77
C ILE A 86 -9.19 -1.74 -11.09
N CYS A 87 -9.90 -1.31 -12.12
CA CYS A 87 -9.37 -1.15 -13.47
C CYS A 87 -9.25 0.31 -13.95
N GLY A 88 -9.75 1.27 -13.17
CA GLY A 88 -9.74 2.70 -13.50
C GLY A 88 -10.02 3.56 -12.29
N ASN A 89 -10.23 4.83 -12.52
CA ASN A 89 -10.71 5.76 -11.50
C ASN A 89 -12.24 5.72 -11.37
N PHE A 90 -12.93 5.45 -12.47
CA PHE A 90 -14.38 5.40 -12.57
C PHE A 90 -14.82 4.16 -13.34
N LEU A 91 -16.06 3.75 -13.10
CA LEU A 91 -16.81 2.79 -13.90
C LEU A 91 -18.23 3.29 -14.10
N TYR A 92 -18.86 2.85 -15.18
CA TYR A 92 -20.29 2.97 -15.33
C TYR A 92 -20.93 1.82 -14.56
N ASP A 93 -21.71 2.15 -13.53
CA ASP A 93 -22.41 1.15 -12.73
C ASP A 93 -23.76 0.83 -13.40
N PRO A 94 -23.96 -0.39 -13.92
CA PRO A 94 -25.19 -0.75 -14.59
C PRO A 94 -26.40 -0.83 -13.64
N GLU A 95 -26.17 -0.98 -12.32
CA GLU A 95 -27.25 -1.04 -11.34
C GLU A 95 -27.83 0.33 -11.03
N SER A 96 -26.97 1.34 -10.86
CA SER A 96 -27.41 2.72 -10.63
C SER A 96 -27.63 3.51 -11.91
N GLY A 97 -27.03 3.10 -13.02
CA GLY A 97 -27.04 3.86 -14.27
C GLY A 97 -26.14 5.09 -14.27
N GLU A 98 -25.21 5.17 -13.31
CA GLU A 98 -24.35 6.33 -13.09
C GLU A 98 -22.87 6.00 -13.24
N GLU A 99 -22.06 7.02 -13.45
CA GLU A 99 -20.60 6.93 -13.35
C GLU A 99 -20.19 7.01 -11.88
N VAL A 100 -19.58 5.96 -11.36
CA VAL A 100 -19.15 5.85 -9.97
C VAL A 100 -17.64 5.70 -9.85
N MET A 101 -17.08 6.30 -8.82
CA MET A 101 -15.64 6.25 -8.56
C MET A 101 -15.23 4.89 -8.00
N MET A 102 -14.17 4.28 -8.56
CA MET A 102 -13.65 2.97 -8.13
C MET A 102 -12.74 3.06 -6.89
N ASN A 103 -13.22 3.72 -5.85
CA ASN A 103 -12.50 3.88 -4.57
C ASN A 103 -13.21 3.19 -3.40
N ASP A 104 -14.39 2.61 -3.61
CA ASP A 104 -15.09 1.82 -2.62
C ASP A 104 -14.50 0.41 -2.54
N VAL A 105 -14.33 -0.09 -1.31
CA VAL A 105 -13.83 -1.43 -1.02
C VAL A 105 -14.68 -2.56 -1.60
N LYS A 106 -15.96 -2.29 -1.93
CA LYS A 106 -16.84 -3.27 -2.60
C LYS A 106 -16.33 -3.69 -3.97
N PHE A 107 -15.63 -2.79 -4.68
CA PHE A 107 -15.06 -3.07 -6.00
C PHE A 107 -13.77 -3.90 -5.95
N LEU A 108 -13.08 -3.95 -4.81
CA LEU A 108 -11.89 -4.76 -4.64
C LEU A 108 -12.26 -6.23 -4.40
N ARG A 109 -12.02 -7.06 -5.41
CA ARG A 109 -12.41 -8.47 -5.43
C ARG A 109 -11.36 -9.43 -4.89
N ALA A 110 -10.13 -8.97 -4.72
CA ALA A 110 -9.01 -9.79 -4.26
C ALA A 110 -8.48 -9.27 -2.92
N PRO A 111 -8.09 -10.14 -1.96
CA PRO A 111 -7.41 -9.72 -0.76
C PRO A 111 -6.05 -9.12 -1.07
N THR A 112 -5.59 -8.23 -0.21
CA THR A 112 -4.24 -7.68 -0.30
C THR A 112 -3.21 -8.63 0.34
N VAL A 113 -1.95 -8.50 -0.06
CA VAL A 113 -0.82 -9.17 0.64
C VAL A 113 -0.75 -8.69 2.09
N PHE A 114 -1.17 -7.47 2.38
CA PHE A 114 -1.25 -6.93 3.74
C PHE A 114 -2.24 -7.71 4.60
N GLN A 115 -3.44 -7.98 4.08
CA GLN A 115 -4.41 -8.84 4.76
C GLN A 115 -3.83 -10.23 5.01
N ALA A 116 -3.23 -10.86 4.00
CA ALA A 116 -2.63 -12.18 4.16
C ALA A 116 -1.50 -12.21 5.21
N CYS A 117 -0.69 -11.14 5.28
CA CYS A 117 0.31 -10.97 6.33
C CYS A 117 -0.32 -10.83 7.72
N PHE A 118 -1.37 -10.03 7.84
CA PHE A 118 -2.11 -9.83 9.07
C PHE A 118 -2.74 -11.13 9.58
N ASP A 119 -3.39 -11.89 8.68
CA ASP A 119 -4.00 -13.18 8.99
C ASP A 119 -2.96 -14.23 9.42
N ALA A 120 -1.75 -14.16 8.85
CA ALA A 120 -0.59 -14.96 9.25
C ALA A 120 0.08 -14.50 10.57
N GLY A 121 -0.50 -13.54 11.28
CA GLY A 121 -0.02 -13.06 12.58
C GLY A 121 1.10 -12.02 12.52
N LEU A 122 1.39 -11.45 11.37
CA LEU A 122 2.37 -10.35 11.24
C LEU A 122 1.75 -9.01 11.66
N ARG A 123 2.60 -8.08 12.05
CA ARG A 123 2.23 -6.68 12.19
C ARG A 123 2.31 -5.99 10.84
N VAL A 124 1.33 -5.15 10.53
CA VAL A 124 1.21 -4.42 9.25
C VAL A 124 1.05 -2.94 9.53
N ALA A 125 1.81 -2.12 8.83
CA ALA A 125 1.63 -0.66 8.83
C ALA A 125 1.41 -0.18 7.40
N ILE A 126 0.35 0.60 7.18
CA ILE A 126 0.01 1.22 5.90
C ILE A 126 -0.10 2.72 6.12
N VAL A 127 0.63 3.48 5.32
CA VAL A 127 0.62 4.94 5.33
C VAL A 127 0.36 5.44 3.92
N THR A 128 -0.64 6.26 3.74
CA THR A 128 -0.99 6.82 2.43
C THR A 128 -1.19 8.33 2.51
N ALA A 129 -1.07 9.03 1.39
CA ALA A 129 -1.44 10.43 1.33
C ALA A 129 -2.97 10.64 1.31
N LYS A 130 -3.69 9.71 0.66
CA LYS A 130 -5.15 9.84 0.40
C LYS A 130 -5.96 8.77 1.10
N ASP A 131 -7.09 9.16 1.71
CA ASP A 131 -7.99 8.24 2.42
C ASP A 131 -8.62 7.17 1.53
N LYS A 132 -8.92 7.50 0.28
CA LYS A 132 -9.47 6.55 -0.69
C LYS A 132 -8.59 5.31 -0.88
N LEU A 133 -7.28 5.52 -0.99
CA LEU A 133 -6.32 4.43 -1.11
C LEU A 133 -6.16 3.69 0.23
N ARG A 134 -6.23 4.40 1.36
CA ARG A 134 -6.21 3.81 2.71
C ARG A 134 -7.29 2.75 2.86
N ALA A 135 -8.54 3.07 2.50
CA ALA A 135 -9.66 2.15 2.62
C ALA A 135 -9.45 0.87 1.78
N LEU A 136 -8.97 1.01 0.55
CA LEU A 136 -8.68 -0.13 -0.34
C LEU A 136 -7.52 -0.99 0.18
N LEU A 137 -6.41 -0.39 0.59
CA LEU A 137 -5.25 -1.13 1.10
C LEU A 137 -5.52 -1.76 2.46
N GLY A 138 -6.33 -1.11 3.29
CA GLY A 138 -6.70 -1.57 4.63
C GLY A 138 -7.82 -2.61 4.66
N LYS A 139 -8.40 -2.96 3.52
CA LYS A 139 -9.46 -3.98 3.46
C LYS A 139 -9.00 -5.28 4.13
N GLY A 140 -9.82 -5.79 5.06
CA GLY A 140 -9.56 -7.03 5.78
C GLY A 140 -8.60 -6.92 6.97
N LEU A 141 -8.15 -5.71 7.34
CA LEU A 141 -7.28 -5.51 8.50
C LEU A 141 -8.03 -5.17 9.80
N SER A 142 -9.36 -5.27 9.79
CA SER A 142 -10.23 -5.06 10.96
C SER A 142 -10.08 -3.68 11.61
N PHE A 143 -10.05 -2.63 10.79
CA PHE A 143 -10.16 -1.26 11.28
C PHE A 143 -11.65 -0.91 11.46
N GLY A 144 -12.00 -0.33 12.60
CA GLY A 144 -13.21 0.45 12.75
C GLY A 144 -13.04 1.85 12.13
N ASP A 145 -13.55 2.87 12.79
CA ASP A 145 -13.39 4.27 12.37
C ASP A 145 -11.98 4.83 12.65
N GLY A 146 -11.17 4.11 13.43
CA GLY A 146 -9.80 4.48 13.79
C GLY A 146 -8.73 4.01 12.82
N ALA A 147 -7.49 4.40 13.09
CA ALA A 147 -6.32 4.03 12.30
C ALA A 147 -5.71 2.68 12.71
N MET A 148 -6.05 2.14 13.86
CA MET A 148 -5.51 0.89 14.42
C MET A 148 -6.54 -0.23 14.39
N SER A 149 -6.10 -1.46 14.09
CA SER A 149 -6.96 -2.63 14.17
C SER A 149 -7.30 -2.98 15.64
N ASP A 150 -8.45 -3.63 15.85
CA ASP A 150 -8.96 -3.99 17.19
C ASP A 150 -7.96 -4.79 18.03
N ASN A 151 -7.06 -5.55 17.41
CA ASN A 151 -6.04 -6.34 18.11
C ASN A 151 -4.66 -5.65 18.15
N GLY A 152 -4.54 -4.39 17.73
CA GLY A 152 -3.31 -3.60 17.76
C GLY A 152 -2.18 -4.11 16.82
N ARG A 153 -2.46 -5.04 15.91
CA ARG A 153 -1.45 -5.60 15.00
C ARG A 153 -1.36 -4.90 13.66
N ALA A 154 -2.33 -4.07 13.31
CA ALA A 154 -2.28 -3.30 12.07
C ALA A 154 -2.58 -1.83 12.32
N ILE A 155 -1.88 -0.98 11.58
CA ILE A 155 -2.09 0.47 11.52
C ILE A 155 -2.32 0.84 10.06
N CYS A 156 -3.34 1.64 9.81
CA CYS A 156 -3.64 2.14 8.47
C CYS A 156 -4.16 3.58 8.55
N PHE A 157 -3.36 4.53 8.16
CA PHE A 157 -3.75 5.94 8.18
C PHE A 157 -3.38 6.68 6.89
N SER A 158 -4.01 7.83 6.70
CA SER A 158 -3.74 8.76 5.61
C SER A 158 -3.55 10.16 6.15
N ALA A 159 -2.93 11.04 5.35
CA ALA A 159 -2.81 12.45 5.70
C ALA A 159 -4.18 13.13 5.83
N GLU A 160 -5.17 12.70 5.03
CA GLU A 160 -6.53 13.26 5.03
C GLU A 160 -7.36 12.82 6.24
N LYS A 161 -7.13 11.62 6.76
CA LYS A 161 -7.85 11.04 7.90
C LYS A 161 -6.87 10.37 8.85
N SER A 162 -6.16 11.18 9.57
CA SER A 162 -5.34 10.76 10.70
C SER A 162 -6.10 11.12 11.96
N ASP A 163 -6.50 10.13 12.72
CA ASP A 163 -6.95 10.35 14.09
C ASP A 163 -5.78 10.92 14.88
N THR A 164 -5.95 12.16 15.38
CA THR A 164 -4.91 12.86 16.14
C THR A 164 -4.45 12.10 17.37
N THR A 165 -5.32 11.31 17.99
CA THR A 165 -4.99 10.46 19.15
C THR A 165 -4.04 9.33 18.74
N SER A 166 -4.36 8.58 17.70
CA SER A 166 -3.52 7.49 17.19
C SER A 166 -2.16 7.99 16.68
N ILE A 167 -2.11 9.18 16.11
CA ILE A 167 -0.87 9.81 15.65
C ILE A 167 0.01 10.17 16.84
N ALA A 168 -0.55 10.80 17.88
CA ALA A 168 0.16 11.20 19.08
C ALA A 168 0.70 9.99 19.87
N GLU A 169 -0.07 8.90 19.97
CA GLU A 169 0.37 7.64 20.59
C GLU A 169 1.59 7.02 19.88
N HIS A 170 1.81 7.34 18.61
CA HIS A 170 2.96 6.88 17.84
C HIS A 170 4.09 7.92 17.74
N GLY A 171 4.01 8.99 18.52
CA GLY A 171 5.03 10.04 18.56
C GLY A 171 5.07 10.92 17.32
N ILE A 172 3.95 11.06 16.62
CA ILE A 172 3.78 11.95 15.48
C ILE A 172 2.92 13.13 15.93
N ASP A 173 3.51 14.32 16.04
CA ASP A 173 2.80 15.49 16.59
C ASP A 173 1.74 16.03 15.64
N ASN A 174 1.97 16.00 14.33
CA ASN A 174 1.02 16.45 13.31
C ASN A 174 1.32 15.78 11.96
N ALA A 175 0.32 15.10 11.37
CA ALA A 175 0.49 14.44 10.08
C ALA A 175 0.78 15.43 8.94
N SER A 176 0.21 16.65 8.96
CA SER A 176 0.44 17.67 7.96
C SER A 176 1.88 18.16 7.92
N ASP A 177 2.58 18.19 9.06
CA ASP A 177 3.97 18.63 9.14
C ASP A 177 4.92 17.65 8.44
N TYR A 178 4.56 16.37 8.39
CA TYR A 178 5.33 15.34 7.70
C TYR A 178 5.08 15.28 6.20
N PHE A 179 3.89 15.67 5.76
CA PHE A 179 3.51 15.62 4.35
C PHE A 179 3.71 16.94 3.61
N GLY A 180 3.98 18.03 4.34
CA GLY A 180 4.28 19.35 3.75
C GLY A 180 3.12 19.97 2.96
N LEU A 181 1.91 19.47 3.13
CA LEU A 181 0.71 19.94 2.45
C LEU A 181 -0.34 20.33 3.49
N PRO A 182 -1.02 21.48 3.34
CA PRO A 182 -2.21 21.76 4.13
C PRO A 182 -3.28 20.69 3.82
N VAL A 183 -3.76 20.04 4.84
CA VAL A 183 -4.85 19.06 4.77
C VAL A 183 -6.20 19.79 4.91
#